data_165d75dc80085434dd66b2cf5688fe87
#
_entry.id   165d75dc80085434dd66b2cf5688fe87
#
_cell.length_a   1.000
_cell.length_b   1.000
_cell.length_c   1.000
_cell.angle_alpha   90.00
_cell.angle_beta   90.00
_cell.angle_gamma   90.00
#
_symmetry.space_group_name_H-M   'P 1'
#
loop_
_entity.id
_entity.type
_entity.pdbx_description
1 polymer ?
#
loop_
_entity_poly.entity_id
_entity_poly.type
_entity_poly.pdbx_seq_one_letter_code
_entity_poly.pdbx_strand_id
1 'polypeptide(L)'
;RQALARIEGHLAQYQALVRNLGLGDNASANDLAHHQAQAQAAMAHIDARQAELQASAEHAIAQAHNAHTRLRETQAEYEAVRQRPGSNLPMEFQRFRAELAEHLGLPETDLPFAAELVEVRQAEQAWRGAIERALGSHRLRILVPQAAMHTALQWVNQRHNRLHVRLLEVRDATPAAFMPDGFARKLNLKPATPAAHLNTLRHLLHGLDRH
;
A
#
# COMPACT_ATOMS: atom_id res chain seq x y z
N ARG A 1 53.87 59.60 5.53
CA ARG A 1 53.45 59.28 4.14
C ARG A 1 53.04 57.83 4.00
N GLN A 2 53.74 56.87 4.54
CA GLN A 2 53.36 55.45 4.45
C GLN A 2 52.01 55.09 5.13
N ALA A 3 51.63 55.71 6.24
CA ALA A 3 50.36 55.50 6.93
C ALA A 3 49.18 56.02 6.12
N LEU A 4 49.34 57.16 5.44
CA LEU A 4 48.32 57.76 4.55
C LEU A 4 48.00 56.79 3.33
N ALA A 5 49.07 56.36 2.65
CA ALA A 5 48.92 55.45 1.50
C ALA A 5 48.24 54.11 1.90
N ARG A 6 48.48 53.67 3.12
CA ARG A 6 47.80 52.44 3.64
C ARG A 6 46.33 52.65 3.91
N ILE A 7 45.96 53.82 4.47
CA ILE A 7 44.54 54.18 4.70
C ILE A 7 43.80 54.35 3.37
N GLU A 8 44.43 55.02 2.40
CA GLU A 8 43.85 55.20 1.04
C GLU A 8 43.63 53.82 0.34
N GLY A 9 44.59 52.88 0.49
CA GLY A 9 44.44 51.55 -0.02
C GLY A 9 43.27 50.76 0.60
N HIS A 10 43.10 50.86 1.91
CA HIS A 10 41.95 50.22 2.59
C HIS A 10 40.64 50.85 2.21
N LEU A 11 40.58 52.17 2.04
CA LEU A 11 39.37 52.88 1.60
C LEU A 11 39.00 52.46 0.18
N ALA A 12 39.94 52.34 -0.73
CA ALA A 12 39.69 51.91 -2.10
C ALA A 12 39.16 50.47 -2.16
N GLN A 13 39.70 49.56 -1.34
CA GLN A 13 39.22 48.18 -1.19
C GLN A 13 37.78 48.15 -0.67
N TYR A 14 37.48 48.90 0.38
CA TYR A 14 36.17 49.01 0.95
C TYR A 14 35.15 49.55 -0.07
N GLN A 15 35.47 50.60 -0.82
CA GLN A 15 34.61 51.14 -1.88
C GLN A 15 34.34 50.16 -3.02
N ALA A 16 35.34 49.35 -3.35
CA ALA A 16 35.16 48.25 -4.33
C ALA A 16 34.20 47.18 -3.83
N LEU A 17 34.32 46.75 -2.55
CA LEU A 17 33.39 45.81 -1.92
C LEU A 17 31.96 46.30 -1.87
N VAL A 18 31.77 47.58 -1.46
CA VAL A 18 30.41 48.20 -1.37
C VAL A 18 29.75 48.25 -2.74
N ARG A 19 30.47 48.56 -3.80
CA ARG A 19 29.98 48.51 -5.17
C ARG A 19 29.61 47.09 -5.62
N ASN A 20 30.48 46.14 -5.36
CA ASN A 20 30.25 44.75 -5.73
C ASN A 20 29.01 44.16 -5.04
N LEU A 21 28.75 44.59 -3.80
CA LEU A 21 27.58 44.15 -3.02
C LEU A 21 26.32 44.98 -3.32
N GLY A 22 26.38 45.97 -4.20
CA GLY A 22 25.23 46.85 -4.53
C GLY A 22 24.77 47.74 -3.39
N LEU A 23 25.65 48.02 -2.39
CA LEU A 23 25.30 48.83 -1.22
C LEU A 23 25.43 50.35 -1.45
N GLY A 24 25.94 50.77 -2.60
CA GLY A 24 26.09 52.17 -2.99
C GLY A 24 27.35 52.47 -3.82
N ASP A 25 27.38 53.61 -4.50
CA ASP A 25 28.50 53.97 -5.41
C ASP A 25 29.61 54.77 -4.71
N ASN A 26 29.27 55.53 -3.66
CA ASN A 26 30.20 56.43 -2.93
C ASN A 26 30.19 56.13 -1.44
N ALA A 27 31.06 55.19 -1.04
CA ALA A 27 31.20 54.82 0.37
C ALA A 27 32.25 55.71 1.05
N SER A 28 31.90 56.31 2.19
CA SER A 28 32.81 57.00 3.10
C SER A 28 33.10 56.16 4.33
N ALA A 29 34.13 56.55 5.10
CA ALA A 29 34.44 55.90 6.35
C ALA A 29 33.30 55.94 7.39
N ASN A 30 32.44 56.93 7.30
CA ASN A 30 31.26 57.07 8.19
C ASN A 30 30.14 56.10 7.87
N ASP A 31 30.11 55.55 6.65
CA ASP A 31 29.06 54.60 6.17
C ASP A 31 29.41 53.14 6.53
N LEU A 32 30.63 52.87 7.02
CA LEU A 32 31.13 51.52 7.26
C LEU A 32 30.21 50.69 8.18
N ALA A 33 29.77 51.29 9.29
CA ALA A 33 28.92 50.58 10.26
C ALA A 33 27.54 50.26 9.66
N HIS A 34 26.98 51.19 8.82
CA HIS A 34 25.74 50.97 8.15
C HIS A 34 25.84 49.84 7.10
N HIS A 35 26.86 49.88 6.26
CA HIS A 35 27.07 48.80 5.26
C HIS A 35 27.39 47.47 5.90
N GLN A 36 28.06 47.44 7.02
CA GLN A 36 28.29 46.22 7.81
C GLN A 36 27.00 45.62 8.33
N ALA A 37 26.08 46.45 8.84
CA ALA A 37 24.77 46.00 9.31
C ALA A 37 23.92 45.46 8.16
N GLN A 38 23.94 46.15 7.00
CA GLN A 38 23.25 45.73 5.80
C GLN A 38 23.76 44.33 5.27
N ALA A 39 25.08 44.18 5.22
CA ALA A 39 25.70 42.91 4.81
C ALA A 39 25.33 41.77 5.76
N GLN A 40 25.38 42.02 7.08
CA GLN A 40 24.98 41.03 8.09
C GLN A 40 23.51 40.64 7.95
N ALA A 41 22.62 41.63 7.73
CA ALA A 41 21.20 41.36 7.51
C ALA A 41 20.95 40.54 6.23
N ALA A 42 21.67 40.87 5.15
CA ALA A 42 21.58 40.10 3.90
C ALA A 42 22.09 38.66 4.07
N MET A 43 23.20 38.45 4.78
CA MET A 43 23.70 37.11 5.09
C MET A 43 22.67 36.31 5.90
N ALA A 44 22.11 36.87 6.97
CA ALA A 44 21.08 36.22 7.78
C ALA A 44 19.84 35.84 6.96
N HIS A 45 19.44 36.73 6.03
CA HIS A 45 18.32 36.44 5.12
C HIS A 45 18.67 35.29 4.16
N ILE A 46 19.85 35.24 3.59
CA ILE A 46 20.32 34.16 2.72
C ILE A 46 20.37 32.86 3.48
N ASP A 47 20.91 32.82 4.68
CA ASP A 47 20.99 31.61 5.52
C ASP A 47 19.59 31.09 5.86
N ALA A 48 18.67 31.99 6.25
CA ALA A 48 17.28 31.61 6.51
C ALA A 48 16.59 31.04 5.26
N ARG A 49 16.80 31.67 4.10
CA ARG A 49 16.24 31.21 2.84
C ARG A 49 16.84 29.87 2.39
N GLN A 50 18.13 29.65 2.61
CA GLN A 50 18.79 28.39 2.35
C GLN A 50 18.20 27.27 3.20
N ALA A 51 18.01 27.50 4.51
CA ALA A 51 17.41 26.54 5.42
C ALA A 51 15.97 26.20 5.01
N GLU A 52 15.17 27.19 4.64
CA GLU A 52 13.80 26.99 4.14
C GLU A 52 13.76 26.14 2.87
N LEU A 53 14.63 26.46 1.90
CA LEU A 53 14.71 25.70 0.63
C LEU A 53 15.19 24.27 0.87
N GLN A 54 16.14 24.07 1.77
CA GLN A 54 16.62 22.73 2.13
C GLN A 54 15.51 21.90 2.77
N ALA A 55 14.77 22.45 3.73
CA ALA A 55 13.65 21.75 4.36
C ALA A 55 12.54 21.40 3.34
N SER A 56 12.26 22.33 2.42
CA SER A 56 11.29 22.11 1.33
C SER A 56 11.76 20.99 0.39
N ALA A 57 13.05 20.96 0.05
CA ALA A 57 13.62 19.92 -0.81
C ALA A 57 13.58 18.55 -0.12
N GLU A 58 13.93 18.45 1.14
CA GLU A 58 13.85 17.21 1.92
C GLU A 58 12.41 16.68 1.99
N HIS A 59 11.44 17.57 2.23
CA HIS A 59 10.03 17.21 2.23
C HIS A 59 9.57 16.68 0.86
N ALA A 60 9.93 17.35 -0.22
CA ALA A 60 9.58 16.92 -1.58
C ALA A 60 10.22 15.57 -1.94
N ILE A 61 11.47 15.32 -1.53
CA ILE A 61 12.15 14.05 -1.73
C ILE A 61 11.41 12.92 -0.98
N ALA A 62 11.02 13.16 0.28
CA ALA A 62 10.28 12.17 1.07
C ALA A 62 8.91 11.86 0.44
N GLN A 63 8.18 12.87 -0.03
CA GLN A 63 6.92 12.67 -0.74
C GLN A 63 7.09 11.89 -2.04
N ALA A 64 8.10 12.21 -2.83
CA ALA A 64 8.40 11.51 -4.09
C ALA A 64 8.76 10.04 -3.83
N HIS A 65 9.56 9.76 -2.80
CA HIS A 65 9.90 8.40 -2.39
C HIS A 65 8.66 7.59 -2.00
N ASN A 66 7.80 8.15 -1.15
CA ASN A 66 6.56 7.50 -0.72
C ASN A 66 5.60 7.24 -1.89
N ALA A 67 5.45 8.22 -2.81
CA ALA A 67 4.63 8.05 -4.01
C ALA A 67 5.17 6.96 -4.93
N HIS A 68 6.50 6.90 -5.12
CA HIS A 68 7.14 5.87 -5.93
C HIS A 68 6.99 4.47 -5.34
N THR A 69 7.10 4.34 -4.02
CA THR A 69 6.87 3.06 -3.32
C THR A 69 5.43 2.57 -3.52
N ARG A 70 4.44 3.45 -3.29
CA ARG A 70 3.02 3.12 -3.54
C ARG A 70 2.74 2.73 -5.00
N LEU A 71 3.36 3.43 -5.94
CA LEU A 71 3.21 3.11 -7.36
C LEU A 71 3.73 1.71 -7.66
N ARG A 72 4.91 1.34 -7.16
CA ARG A 72 5.49 0.01 -7.36
C ARG A 72 4.61 -1.09 -6.74
N GLU A 73 4.09 -0.88 -5.54
CA GLU A 73 3.17 -1.81 -4.87
C GLU A 73 1.89 -2.02 -5.70
N THR A 74 1.25 -0.92 -6.12
CA THR A 74 0.04 -0.97 -6.95
C THR A 74 0.29 -1.62 -8.31
N GLN A 75 1.44 -1.35 -8.94
CA GLN A 75 1.82 -2.00 -10.19
C GLN A 75 2.02 -3.52 -10.00
N ALA A 76 2.67 -3.94 -8.92
CA ALA A 76 2.86 -5.35 -8.61
C ALA A 76 1.51 -6.06 -8.37
N GLU A 77 0.59 -5.42 -7.65
CA GLU A 77 -0.78 -5.93 -7.46
C GLU A 77 -1.54 -6.03 -8.79
N TYR A 78 -1.47 -5.00 -9.63
CA TYR A 78 -2.10 -5.00 -10.95
C TYR A 78 -1.59 -6.14 -11.84
N GLU A 79 -0.27 -6.33 -11.91
CA GLU A 79 0.34 -7.41 -12.68
C GLU A 79 -0.08 -8.79 -12.14
N ALA A 80 -0.13 -8.96 -10.82
CA ALA A 80 -0.58 -10.21 -10.20
C ALA A 80 -2.05 -10.53 -10.54
N VAL A 81 -2.93 -9.51 -10.53
CA VAL A 81 -4.34 -9.65 -10.94
C VAL A 81 -4.45 -9.97 -12.43
N ARG A 82 -3.66 -9.30 -13.27
CA ARG A 82 -3.65 -9.50 -14.73
C ARG A 82 -3.19 -10.89 -15.14
N GLN A 83 -2.19 -11.45 -14.46
CA GLN A 83 -1.66 -12.78 -14.74
C GLN A 83 -2.61 -13.91 -14.33
N ARG A 84 -3.62 -13.63 -13.48
CA ARG A 84 -4.61 -14.60 -13.02
C ARG A 84 -6.03 -14.07 -13.26
N PRO A 85 -6.50 -14.03 -14.52
CA PRO A 85 -7.84 -13.57 -14.84
C PRO A 85 -8.87 -14.50 -14.14
N GLY A 86 -9.60 -13.92 -13.17
CA GLY A 86 -10.62 -14.60 -12.35
C GLY A 86 -10.35 -14.66 -10.85
N SER A 87 -9.20 -14.19 -10.35
CA SER A 87 -8.93 -14.14 -8.91
C SER A 87 -8.74 -12.69 -8.44
N ASN A 88 -9.79 -12.09 -7.86
CA ASN A 88 -9.74 -10.80 -7.18
C ASN A 88 -9.29 -10.94 -5.71
N LEU A 89 -8.36 -11.86 -5.44
CA LEU A 89 -7.87 -12.13 -4.10
C LEU A 89 -6.64 -11.29 -3.79
N PRO A 90 -6.56 -10.61 -2.64
CA PRO A 90 -5.38 -9.85 -2.24
C PRO A 90 -4.12 -10.72 -2.18
N MET A 91 -2.98 -10.17 -2.61
CA MET A 91 -1.71 -10.91 -2.68
C MET A 91 -1.26 -11.49 -1.35
N GLU A 92 -1.53 -10.80 -0.25
CA GLU A 92 -1.20 -11.26 1.10
C GLU A 92 -1.90 -12.57 1.46
N PHE A 93 -3.18 -12.75 1.05
CA PHE A 93 -3.91 -14.00 1.24
C PHE A 93 -3.38 -15.12 0.35
N GLN A 94 -3.01 -14.83 -0.88
CA GLN A 94 -2.42 -15.82 -1.80
C GLN A 94 -1.08 -16.31 -1.27
N ARG A 95 -0.20 -15.41 -0.78
CA ARG A 95 1.06 -15.77 -0.14
C ARG A 95 0.83 -16.63 1.09
N PHE A 96 -0.13 -16.25 1.94
CA PHE A 96 -0.50 -17.04 3.11
C PHE A 96 -0.93 -18.46 2.73
N ARG A 97 -1.78 -18.61 1.68
CA ARG A 97 -2.18 -19.93 1.17
C ARG A 97 -0.99 -20.74 0.68
N ALA A 98 -0.07 -20.13 -0.07
CA ALA A 98 1.14 -20.82 -0.55
C ALA A 98 1.99 -21.36 0.61
N GLU A 99 2.23 -20.53 1.64
CA GLU A 99 2.95 -20.93 2.85
C GLU A 99 2.22 -22.03 3.64
N LEU A 100 0.88 -21.96 3.72
CA LEU A 100 0.07 -23.00 4.36
C LEU A 100 0.14 -24.32 3.58
N ALA A 101 0.05 -24.25 2.24
CA ALA A 101 0.15 -25.41 1.35
C ALA A 101 1.49 -26.11 1.48
N GLU A 102 2.59 -25.36 1.50
CA GLU A 102 3.94 -25.86 1.73
C GLU A 102 4.06 -26.58 3.09
N HIS A 103 3.53 -25.94 4.16
CA HIS A 103 3.56 -26.55 5.50
C HIS A 103 2.77 -27.84 5.59
N LEU A 104 1.63 -27.91 4.92
CA LEU A 104 0.77 -29.11 4.90
C LEU A 104 1.24 -30.18 3.92
N GLY A 105 2.21 -29.89 3.06
CA GLY A 105 2.65 -30.79 1.98
C GLY A 105 1.56 -31.02 0.92
N LEU A 106 0.66 -30.04 0.74
CA LEU A 106 -0.46 -30.10 -0.21
C LEU A 106 -0.22 -29.12 -1.36
N PRO A 107 -0.74 -29.40 -2.57
CA PRO A 107 -0.77 -28.41 -3.64
C PRO A 107 -1.75 -27.26 -3.28
N GLU A 108 -1.45 -26.03 -3.72
CA GLU A 108 -2.34 -24.89 -3.49
C GLU A 108 -3.75 -25.09 -4.04
N THR A 109 -3.90 -25.91 -5.08
CA THR A 109 -5.19 -26.28 -5.68
C THR A 109 -6.13 -27.03 -4.73
N ASP A 110 -5.58 -27.69 -3.72
CA ASP A 110 -6.34 -28.42 -2.70
C ASP A 110 -6.80 -27.51 -1.54
N LEU A 111 -6.32 -26.25 -1.54
CA LEU A 111 -6.64 -25.22 -0.58
C LEU A 111 -7.31 -24.00 -1.26
N PRO A 112 -8.41 -24.18 -2.02
CA PRO A 112 -9.05 -23.09 -2.73
C PRO A 112 -9.69 -22.08 -1.77
N PHE A 113 -9.71 -20.81 -2.17
CA PHE A 113 -10.58 -19.84 -1.52
C PHE A 113 -12.03 -20.03 -1.96
N ALA A 114 -12.99 -19.70 -1.09
CA ALA A 114 -14.41 -19.78 -1.43
C ALA A 114 -14.75 -18.96 -2.69
N ALA A 115 -14.12 -17.79 -2.88
CA ALA A 115 -14.29 -16.94 -4.07
C ALA A 115 -13.82 -17.62 -5.38
N GLU A 116 -12.86 -18.53 -5.32
CA GLU A 116 -12.35 -19.23 -6.50
C GLU A 116 -13.31 -20.30 -7.02
N LEU A 117 -14.26 -20.74 -6.19
CA LEU A 117 -15.20 -21.80 -6.46
C LEU A 117 -16.57 -21.32 -6.92
N VAL A 118 -16.80 -20.00 -6.88
CA VAL A 118 -18.09 -19.38 -7.24
C VAL A 118 -17.95 -18.39 -8.39
N GLU A 119 -19.00 -18.24 -9.16
CA GLU A 119 -19.11 -17.23 -10.21
C GLU A 119 -20.55 -16.69 -10.23
N VAL A 120 -20.71 -15.39 -10.43
CA VAL A 120 -22.05 -14.79 -10.61
C VAL A 120 -22.59 -15.20 -11.98
N ARG A 121 -23.82 -15.73 -12.02
CA ARG A 121 -24.47 -16.11 -13.28
C ARG A 121 -24.52 -14.94 -14.23
N GLN A 122 -24.38 -15.21 -15.52
CA GLN A 122 -24.39 -14.15 -16.54
C GLN A 122 -25.70 -13.33 -16.53
N ALA A 123 -26.82 -13.97 -16.28
CA ALA A 123 -28.13 -13.30 -16.18
C ALA A 123 -28.27 -12.44 -14.90
N GLU A 124 -27.40 -12.62 -13.92
CA GLU A 124 -27.48 -11.98 -12.60
C GLU A 124 -26.36 -10.94 -12.36
N GLN A 125 -25.65 -10.52 -13.42
CA GLN A 125 -24.51 -9.58 -13.31
C GLN A 125 -24.90 -8.24 -12.69
N ALA A 126 -26.14 -7.80 -12.83
CA ALA A 126 -26.67 -6.60 -12.16
C ALA A 126 -26.60 -6.68 -10.62
N TRP A 127 -26.62 -7.90 -10.07
CA TRP A 127 -26.53 -8.16 -8.62
C TRP A 127 -25.11 -8.35 -8.10
N ARG A 128 -24.11 -8.33 -8.97
CA ARG A 128 -22.72 -8.63 -8.61
C ARG A 128 -22.24 -7.85 -7.39
N GLY A 129 -22.45 -6.53 -7.36
CA GLY A 129 -22.00 -5.71 -6.23
C GLY A 129 -22.73 -6.04 -4.92
N ALA A 130 -24.01 -6.42 -4.96
CA ALA A 130 -24.77 -6.86 -3.79
C ALA A 130 -24.28 -8.24 -3.30
N ILE A 131 -24.03 -9.17 -4.21
CA ILE A 131 -23.52 -10.51 -3.94
C ILE A 131 -22.11 -10.41 -3.31
N GLU A 132 -21.22 -9.58 -3.86
CA GLU A 132 -19.87 -9.37 -3.31
C GLU A 132 -19.92 -8.81 -1.88
N ARG A 133 -20.87 -7.91 -1.59
CA ARG A 133 -21.09 -7.40 -0.22
C ARG A 133 -21.64 -8.48 0.71
N ALA A 134 -22.60 -9.29 0.24
CA ALA A 134 -23.17 -10.39 1.03
C ALA A 134 -22.14 -11.46 1.36
N LEU A 135 -21.29 -11.82 0.40
CA LEU A 135 -20.15 -12.72 0.63
C LEU A 135 -19.11 -12.10 1.59
N GLY A 136 -18.87 -10.79 1.51
CA GLY A 136 -17.97 -10.07 2.38
C GLY A 136 -16.62 -10.78 2.60
N SER A 137 -16.20 -10.94 3.84
CA SER A 137 -14.97 -11.64 4.21
C SER A 137 -15.04 -13.17 4.03
N HIS A 138 -16.24 -13.73 3.82
CA HIS A 138 -16.40 -15.17 3.62
C HIS A 138 -15.79 -15.65 2.30
N ARG A 139 -15.66 -14.75 1.30
CA ARG A 139 -14.96 -15.03 0.03
C ARG A 139 -13.49 -15.42 0.21
N LEU A 140 -12.86 -14.94 1.31
CA LEU A 140 -11.45 -15.18 1.65
C LEU A 140 -11.24 -16.41 2.55
N ARG A 141 -12.28 -17.22 2.81
CA ARG A 141 -12.13 -18.47 3.53
C ARG A 141 -11.37 -19.48 2.67
N ILE A 142 -10.35 -20.10 3.26
CA ILE A 142 -9.60 -21.19 2.63
C ILE A 142 -10.28 -22.51 3.01
N LEU A 143 -10.67 -23.29 2.02
CA LEU A 143 -11.20 -24.62 2.23
C LEU A 143 -10.02 -25.58 2.49
N VAL A 144 -10.06 -26.29 3.60
CA VAL A 144 -8.99 -27.19 4.02
C VAL A 144 -9.56 -28.60 4.17
N PRO A 145 -8.92 -29.61 3.58
CA PRO A 145 -9.31 -31.00 3.76
C PRO A 145 -9.38 -31.40 5.25
N GLN A 146 -10.38 -32.18 5.65
CA GLN A 146 -10.60 -32.58 7.04
C GLN A 146 -9.36 -33.19 7.67
N ALA A 147 -8.63 -34.03 6.95
CA ALA A 147 -7.41 -34.66 7.44
C ALA A 147 -6.28 -33.66 7.78
N ALA A 148 -6.24 -32.51 7.10
CA ALA A 148 -5.22 -31.49 7.28
C ALA A 148 -5.65 -30.36 8.24
N MET A 149 -6.93 -30.29 8.62
CA MET A 149 -7.50 -29.14 9.36
C MET A 149 -6.84 -28.93 10.72
N HIS A 150 -6.57 -29.99 11.46
CA HIS A 150 -5.92 -29.89 12.78
C HIS A 150 -4.51 -29.28 12.68
N THR A 151 -3.71 -29.78 11.75
CA THR A 151 -2.35 -29.26 11.49
C THR A 151 -2.37 -27.83 11.00
N ALA A 152 -3.33 -27.49 10.11
CA ALA A 152 -3.52 -26.13 9.62
C ALA A 152 -3.84 -25.15 10.75
N LEU A 153 -4.75 -25.51 11.67
CA LEU A 153 -5.11 -24.68 12.82
C LEU A 153 -3.94 -24.49 13.78
N GLN A 154 -3.16 -25.55 14.06
CA GLN A 154 -1.97 -25.45 14.90
C GLN A 154 -0.97 -24.47 14.30
N TRP A 155 -0.68 -24.58 13.01
CA TRP A 155 0.25 -23.70 12.32
C TRP A 155 -0.20 -22.25 12.32
N VAL A 156 -1.48 -21.97 12.06
CA VAL A 156 -2.05 -20.62 12.07
C VAL A 156 -1.95 -20.00 13.46
N ASN A 157 -2.22 -20.78 14.52
CA ASN A 157 -2.21 -20.28 15.90
C ASN A 157 -0.80 -20.05 16.47
N GLN A 158 0.21 -20.70 15.91
CA GLN A 158 1.60 -20.56 16.35
C GLN A 158 2.33 -19.35 15.77
N ARG A 159 1.70 -18.64 14.82
CA ARG A 159 2.36 -17.51 14.14
C ARG A 159 1.53 -16.23 14.19
N HIS A 160 2.26 -15.12 14.18
CA HIS A 160 1.65 -13.79 14.15
C HIS A 160 1.36 -13.37 12.69
N ASN A 161 0.15 -13.68 12.21
CA ASN A 161 -0.18 -13.57 10.78
C ASN A 161 -0.47 -12.16 10.28
N ARG A 162 -0.76 -11.20 11.14
CA ARG A 162 -1.23 -9.84 10.77
C ARG A 162 -2.43 -9.82 9.79
N LEU A 163 -3.03 -10.98 9.51
CA LEU A 163 -4.16 -11.20 8.61
C LEU A 163 -5.28 -11.90 9.34
N HIS A 164 -6.52 -11.46 9.08
CA HIS A 164 -7.70 -12.17 9.52
C HIS A 164 -8.02 -13.34 8.58
N VAL A 165 -7.29 -14.44 8.76
CA VAL A 165 -7.52 -15.66 7.97
C VAL A 165 -8.60 -16.51 8.62
N ARG A 166 -9.47 -17.08 7.80
CA ARG A 166 -10.51 -18.02 8.21
C ARG A 166 -10.38 -19.30 7.41
N LEU A 167 -10.22 -20.41 8.11
CA LEU A 167 -10.20 -21.74 7.51
C LEU A 167 -11.62 -22.32 7.56
N LEU A 168 -11.98 -23.10 6.54
CA LEU A 168 -13.23 -23.80 6.44
C LEU A 168 -12.94 -25.29 6.20
N GLU A 169 -13.28 -26.13 7.15
CA GLU A 169 -13.09 -27.58 7.04
C GLU A 169 -13.99 -28.16 5.96
N VAL A 170 -13.37 -28.87 5.02
CA VAL A 170 -14.12 -29.62 4.00
C VAL A 170 -14.66 -30.89 4.64
N ARG A 171 -15.99 -31.00 4.69
CA ARG A 171 -16.69 -32.15 5.25
C ARG A 171 -17.44 -32.90 4.17
N ASP A 172 -17.46 -34.22 4.31
CA ASP A 172 -18.36 -35.04 3.52
C ASP A 172 -19.79 -34.90 4.09
N ALA A 173 -20.57 -34.04 3.47
CA ALA A 173 -21.91 -33.68 3.90
C ALA A 173 -22.89 -33.75 2.71
N THR A 174 -24.15 -34.01 3.00
CA THR A 174 -25.19 -33.91 1.99
C THR A 174 -25.33 -32.47 1.49
N PRO A 175 -25.54 -32.24 0.18
CA PRO A 175 -25.65 -30.89 -0.36
C PRO A 175 -26.81 -30.10 0.28
N ALA A 176 -26.53 -28.91 0.79
CA ALA A 176 -27.60 -28.00 1.21
C ALA A 176 -28.35 -27.43 -0.01
N ALA A 177 -29.68 -27.33 0.10
CA ALA A 177 -30.48 -26.65 -0.89
C ALA A 177 -30.38 -25.12 -0.69
N PHE A 178 -30.28 -24.36 -1.77
CA PHE A 178 -30.31 -22.90 -1.70
C PHE A 178 -31.74 -22.39 -1.46
N MET A 179 -31.88 -21.31 -0.72
CA MET A 179 -33.14 -20.63 -0.52
C MET A 179 -33.73 -20.15 -1.86
N PRO A 180 -35.08 -20.25 -2.09
CA PRO A 180 -35.68 -19.84 -3.34
C PRO A 180 -35.32 -18.40 -3.75
N ASP A 181 -35.30 -17.48 -2.82
CA ASP A 181 -35.04 -16.05 -3.03
C ASP A 181 -33.66 -15.63 -2.59
N GLY A 182 -32.78 -16.60 -2.23
CA GLY A 182 -31.43 -16.34 -1.75
C GLY A 182 -30.46 -15.91 -2.84
N PHE A 183 -29.43 -15.13 -2.46
CA PHE A 183 -28.39 -14.71 -3.38
C PHE A 183 -27.54 -15.89 -3.88
N ALA A 184 -27.45 -16.98 -3.12
CA ALA A 184 -26.69 -18.18 -3.50
C ALA A 184 -27.22 -18.81 -4.80
N ARG A 185 -28.52 -18.68 -5.12
CA ARG A 185 -29.08 -19.12 -6.40
C ARG A 185 -28.61 -18.33 -7.62
N LYS A 186 -28.09 -17.12 -7.38
CA LYS A 186 -27.53 -16.25 -8.42
C LYS A 186 -26.09 -16.60 -8.75
N LEU A 187 -25.53 -17.59 -8.04
CA LEU A 187 -24.17 -18.08 -8.22
C LEU A 187 -24.14 -19.40 -9.01
N ASN A 188 -23.11 -19.55 -9.83
CA ASN A 188 -22.69 -20.84 -10.37
C ASN A 188 -21.54 -21.36 -9.51
N LEU A 189 -21.58 -22.62 -9.12
CA LEU A 189 -20.46 -23.34 -8.54
C LEU A 189 -19.64 -23.95 -9.67
N LYS A 190 -18.31 -23.79 -9.64
CA LYS A 190 -17.45 -24.30 -10.72
C LYS A 190 -17.47 -25.83 -10.76
N PRO A 191 -17.81 -26.44 -11.89
CA PRO A 191 -18.05 -27.88 -11.99
C PRO A 191 -16.80 -28.75 -11.82
N ALA A 192 -15.61 -28.19 -12.04
CA ALA A 192 -14.34 -28.91 -11.87
C ALA A 192 -13.91 -29.10 -10.39
N THR A 193 -14.70 -28.57 -9.46
CA THR A 193 -14.40 -28.64 -8.01
C THR A 193 -14.82 -30.00 -7.45
N PRO A 194 -14.02 -30.64 -6.56
CA PRO A 194 -14.41 -31.88 -5.90
C PRO A 194 -15.73 -31.74 -5.14
N ALA A 195 -16.54 -32.83 -5.14
CA ALA A 195 -17.89 -32.80 -4.55
C ALA A 195 -17.93 -32.38 -3.08
N ALA A 196 -16.94 -32.81 -2.27
CA ALA A 196 -16.87 -32.43 -0.86
C ALA A 196 -16.67 -30.91 -0.67
N HIS A 197 -15.83 -30.27 -1.51
CA HIS A 197 -15.67 -28.81 -1.50
C HIS A 197 -16.96 -28.09 -1.89
N LEU A 198 -17.65 -28.57 -2.95
CA LEU A 198 -18.93 -28.01 -3.39
C LEU A 198 -20.01 -28.13 -2.31
N ASN A 199 -20.10 -29.27 -1.62
CA ASN A 199 -21.08 -29.47 -0.56
C ASN A 199 -20.81 -28.56 0.64
N THR A 200 -19.55 -28.47 1.06
CA THR A 200 -19.12 -27.55 2.12
C THR A 200 -19.43 -26.09 1.77
N LEU A 201 -19.16 -25.69 0.53
CA LEU A 201 -19.46 -24.35 0.04
C LEU A 201 -20.98 -24.08 0.00
N ARG A 202 -21.80 -25.07 -0.40
CA ARG A 202 -23.27 -24.96 -0.37
C ARG A 202 -23.78 -24.71 1.04
N HIS A 203 -23.23 -25.39 2.05
CA HIS A 203 -23.58 -25.15 3.44
C HIS A 203 -23.20 -23.75 3.91
N LEU A 204 -22.02 -23.26 3.52
CA LEU A 204 -21.58 -21.88 3.80
C LEU A 204 -22.56 -20.87 3.20
N LEU A 205 -22.87 -21.00 1.90
CA LEU A 205 -23.76 -20.08 1.18
C LEU A 205 -25.20 -20.13 1.71
N HIS A 206 -25.71 -21.34 2.01
CA HIS A 206 -27.03 -21.49 2.63
C HIS A 206 -27.10 -20.79 4.00
N GLY A 207 -26.03 -20.89 4.80
CA GLY A 207 -25.94 -20.18 6.08
C GLY A 207 -25.97 -18.65 5.91
N LEU A 208 -25.32 -18.14 4.87
CA LEU A 208 -25.28 -16.69 4.59
C LEU A 208 -26.61 -16.16 4.01
N ASP A 209 -27.37 -16.98 3.30
CA ASP A 209 -28.71 -16.61 2.78
C ASP A 209 -29.75 -16.40 3.91
N ARG A 210 -29.49 -16.90 5.11
CA ARG A 210 -30.42 -16.85 6.25
C ARG A 210 -30.27 -15.59 7.12
N HIS A 211 -29.24 -14.80 6.88
CA HIS A 211 -28.91 -13.58 7.60
C HIS A 211 -28.97 -12.35 6.71
#